data_b89fa3ea5f89709bcc366bec650315ac
#
_entry.id   b89fa3ea5f89709bcc366bec650315ac
#
_cell.length_a   1.000
_cell.length_b   1.000
_cell.length_c   1.000
_cell.angle_alpha   90.00
_cell.angle_beta   90.00
_cell.angle_gamma   90.00
#
_symmetry.space_group_name_H-M   'P 1'
#
loop_
_entity.id
_entity.type
_entity.pdbx_description
1 polymer ?
#
loop_
_entity_poly.entity_id
_entity_poly.type
_entity_poly.pdbx_seq_one_letter_code
_entity_poly.pdbx_strand_id
1 'polypeptide(L)'
;SLLCMFVREGGASDNPQRTLKEQNVFAVLKQLGFSSDLFAMQSEMWFYTNTMADNIAYREQIGAEPRNRGKNVDDMLLLSEMEQSLKNHPQGKHLIVLHTKGSHYSYYQRYTRDFAKWTPECVGINKNCSKQELINAYDNSILYVDTFLSRVIDQLRDKKAIVIYAADHGESINEKEHLHGTPRKLAPPEQFRVPMIMWMSDKYLENPDKAKMFAHLKQQAEIKVPRRHVELYDTIMGCLGYTSPNGGINENNNWCKLPDNTAKAAQ
;
A
#
# COMPACT_ATOMS: atom_id res chain seq x y z
N SER A 1 -0.73 -7.76 -8.58
CA SER A 1 -2.08 -7.22 -8.42
C SER A 1 -2.42 -7.04 -6.94
N LEU A 2 -3.38 -6.19 -6.64
CA LEU A 2 -3.85 -5.91 -5.28
C LEU A 2 -4.19 -7.19 -4.49
N LEU A 3 -4.76 -8.19 -5.13
CA LEU A 3 -5.11 -9.48 -4.51
C LEU A 3 -3.91 -10.20 -3.89
N CYS A 4 -2.73 -10.11 -4.50
CA CYS A 4 -1.52 -10.74 -3.99
C CYS A 4 -1.02 -10.13 -2.68
N MET A 5 -1.44 -8.89 -2.36
CA MET A 5 -1.02 -8.20 -1.13
C MET A 5 -1.75 -8.74 0.12
N PHE A 6 -2.88 -9.40 -0.05
CA PHE A 6 -3.73 -9.87 1.04
C PHE A 6 -3.62 -11.35 1.33
N VAL A 7 -3.06 -12.15 0.41
CA VAL A 7 -2.95 -13.60 0.56
C VAL A 7 -1.51 -14.06 0.42
N ARG A 8 -1.19 -15.21 1.02
CA ARG A 8 0.13 -15.84 0.89
C ARG A 8 0.42 -16.21 -0.57
N GLU A 9 1.69 -16.33 -0.95
CA GLU A 9 2.12 -16.61 -2.32
C GLU A 9 1.43 -17.87 -2.88
N GLY A 10 1.31 -18.94 -2.31
CA GLY A 10 0.62 -20.15 -2.81
C GLY A 10 -0.90 -20.01 -2.98
N GLY A 11 -1.52 -19.01 -2.35
CA GLY A 11 -2.95 -18.72 -2.45
C GLY A 11 -3.31 -17.76 -3.59
N ALA A 12 -2.34 -16.95 -4.02
CA ALA A 12 -2.54 -16.03 -5.15
C ALA A 12 -2.72 -16.82 -6.46
N SER A 13 -3.77 -16.53 -7.21
CA SER A 13 -4.04 -17.17 -8.49
C SER A 13 -4.61 -16.17 -9.50
N ASP A 14 -4.54 -16.52 -10.79
CA ASP A 14 -5.16 -15.73 -11.86
C ASP A 14 -6.71 -15.80 -11.79
N ASN A 15 -7.26 -16.72 -10.97
CA ASN A 15 -8.67 -16.80 -10.71
C ASN A 15 -9.02 -16.06 -9.41
N PRO A 16 -9.65 -14.88 -9.48
CA PRO A 16 -10.00 -14.09 -8.30
C PRO A 16 -10.89 -14.86 -7.30
N GLN A 17 -11.78 -15.70 -7.77
CA GLN A 17 -12.68 -16.50 -6.93
C GLN A 17 -11.90 -17.48 -6.03
N ARG A 18 -10.81 -18.04 -6.53
CA ARG A 18 -9.94 -18.91 -5.74
C ARG A 18 -9.15 -18.10 -4.73
N THR A 19 -8.56 -16.98 -5.15
CA THR A 19 -7.76 -16.11 -4.28
C THR A 19 -8.60 -15.59 -3.11
N LEU A 20 -9.87 -15.22 -3.34
CA LEU A 20 -10.79 -14.76 -2.29
C LEU A 20 -11.22 -15.84 -1.29
N LYS A 21 -11.03 -17.13 -1.59
CA LYS A 21 -11.30 -18.24 -0.66
C LYS A 21 -10.13 -18.55 0.26
N GLU A 22 -8.93 -18.09 -0.06
CA GLU A 22 -7.77 -18.24 0.82
C GLU A 22 -7.91 -17.33 2.04
N GLN A 23 -7.33 -17.76 3.16
CA GLN A 23 -7.23 -16.87 4.32
C GLN A 23 -6.33 -15.69 3.98
N ASN A 24 -6.90 -14.51 4.05
CA ASN A 24 -6.20 -13.27 3.80
C ASN A 24 -5.66 -12.65 5.10
N VAL A 25 -4.89 -11.58 4.97
CA VAL A 25 -4.27 -10.90 6.12
C VAL A 25 -5.29 -10.44 7.16
N PHE A 26 -6.48 -9.98 6.77
CA PHE A 26 -7.53 -9.54 7.70
C PHE A 26 -8.05 -10.70 8.54
N ALA A 27 -8.37 -11.83 7.88
CA ALA A 27 -8.88 -13.02 8.54
C ALA A 27 -7.86 -13.59 9.55
N VAL A 28 -6.59 -13.63 9.18
CA VAL A 28 -5.52 -14.13 10.05
C VAL A 28 -5.26 -13.18 11.21
N LEU A 29 -5.12 -11.88 10.96
CA LEU A 29 -4.88 -10.89 12.02
C LEU A 29 -6.06 -10.80 12.99
N LYS A 30 -7.30 -10.96 12.53
CA LYS A 30 -8.48 -11.04 13.40
C LYS A 30 -8.37 -12.19 14.39
N GLN A 31 -7.94 -13.38 13.97
CA GLN A 31 -7.70 -14.52 14.86
C GLN A 31 -6.55 -14.25 15.86
N LEU A 32 -5.63 -13.35 15.52
CA LEU A 32 -4.53 -12.91 16.38
C LEU A 32 -4.89 -11.70 17.27
N GLY A 33 -6.18 -11.34 17.31
CA GLY A 33 -6.71 -10.30 18.18
C GLY A 33 -6.54 -8.87 17.67
N PHE A 34 -6.42 -8.69 16.33
CA PHE A 34 -6.49 -7.36 15.71
C PHE A 34 -7.94 -7.00 15.42
N SER A 35 -8.29 -5.74 15.62
CA SER A 35 -9.37 -5.08 14.90
C SER A 35 -8.88 -4.58 13.55
N SER A 36 -9.79 -4.32 12.60
CA SER A 36 -9.38 -3.93 11.25
C SER A 36 -10.38 -3.03 10.54
N ASP A 37 -9.85 -1.97 9.91
CA ASP A 37 -10.61 -1.07 9.05
C ASP A 37 -10.01 -1.07 7.64
N LEU A 38 -10.87 -1.06 6.63
CA LEU A 38 -10.52 -0.88 5.23
C LEU A 38 -11.29 0.31 4.67
N PHE A 39 -10.54 1.33 4.25
CA PHE A 39 -11.06 2.53 3.62
C PHE A 39 -10.56 2.63 2.20
N ALA A 40 -11.46 2.75 1.22
CA ALA A 40 -11.12 2.70 -0.18
C ALA A 40 -11.66 3.91 -0.96
N MET A 41 -10.80 4.57 -1.73
CA MET A 41 -11.19 5.55 -2.74
C MET A 41 -11.49 4.90 -4.10
N GLN A 42 -11.66 3.59 -4.11
CA GLN A 42 -12.09 2.77 -5.24
C GLN A 42 -13.54 2.31 -5.03
N SER A 43 -14.17 1.82 -6.11
CA SER A 43 -15.58 1.38 -6.09
C SER A 43 -15.76 -0.14 -6.23
N GLU A 44 -14.70 -0.93 -6.04
CA GLU A 44 -14.70 -2.38 -6.27
C GLU A 44 -15.26 -3.15 -5.06
N MET A 45 -16.52 -2.94 -4.77
CA MET A 45 -17.21 -3.47 -3.58
C MET A 45 -17.10 -4.99 -3.43
N TRP A 46 -17.19 -5.73 -4.54
CA TRP A 46 -17.17 -7.21 -4.54
C TRP A 46 -15.88 -7.79 -3.95
N PHE A 47 -14.76 -7.09 -4.13
CA PHE A 47 -13.46 -7.50 -3.60
C PHE A 47 -13.39 -7.29 -2.09
N TYR A 48 -13.79 -6.12 -1.61
CA TYR A 48 -13.62 -5.72 -0.21
C TYR A 48 -14.54 -6.49 0.74
N THR A 49 -15.77 -6.81 0.33
CA THR A 49 -16.72 -7.57 1.16
C THR A 49 -16.21 -8.96 1.56
N ASN A 50 -15.28 -9.52 0.79
CA ASN A 50 -14.67 -10.81 1.09
C ASN A 50 -13.38 -10.73 1.92
N THR A 51 -12.92 -9.54 2.30
CA THR A 51 -11.67 -9.39 3.08
C THR A 51 -11.82 -9.76 4.54
N MET A 52 -13.03 -9.80 5.09
CA MET A 52 -13.30 -10.05 6.51
C MET A 52 -12.82 -8.92 7.44
N ALA A 53 -12.55 -7.72 6.91
CA ALA A 53 -12.31 -6.53 7.72
C ALA A 53 -13.52 -6.24 8.61
N ASP A 54 -13.28 -5.74 9.83
CA ASP A 54 -14.38 -5.45 10.78
C ASP A 54 -15.21 -4.26 10.33
N ASN A 55 -14.58 -3.27 9.69
CA ASN A 55 -15.25 -2.14 9.10
C ASN A 55 -14.71 -1.87 7.68
N ILE A 56 -15.61 -1.56 6.75
CA ILE A 56 -15.28 -1.27 5.36
C ILE A 56 -16.07 -0.04 4.92
N ALA A 57 -15.39 0.97 4.38
CA ALA A 57 -16.04 2.13 3.77
C ALA A 57 -15.42 2.44 2.41
N TYR A 58 -16.29 2.79 1.46
CA TYR A 58 -15.91 3.10 0.08
C TYR A 58 -16.05 4.60 -0.19
N ARG A 59 -15.53 5.02 -1.32
CA ARG A 59 -15.49 6.40 -1.78
C ARG A 59 -16.81 7.16 -1.59
N GLU A 60 -17.93 6.56 -1.99
CA GLU A 60 -19.26 7.18 -1.90
C GLU A 60 -19.69 7.38 -0.45
N GLN A 61 -19.46 6.39 0.39
CA GLN A 61 -19.77 6.44 1.82
C GLN A 61 -18.86 7.44 2.53
N ILE A 62 -17.55 7.41 2.24
CA ILE A 62 -16.56 8.34 2.80
C ILE A 62 -16.92 9.79 2.41
N GLY A 63 -17.25 10.04 1.14
CA GLY A 63 -17.65 11.37 0.67
C GLY A 63 -18.97 11.88 1.27
N ALA A 64 -19.89 10.98 1.63
CA ALA A 64 -21.18 11.30 2.24
C ALA A 64 -21.09 11.63 3.74
N GLU A 65 -19.99 11.28 4.41
CA GLU A 65 -19.80 11.52 5.83
C GLU A 65 -19.91 13.03 6.18
N PRO A 66 -20.62 13.39 7.26
CA PRO A 66 -20.79 14.80 7.64
C PRO A 66 -19.47 15.57 7.81
N ARG A 67 -18.41 14.91 8.33
CA ARG A 67 -17.07 15.49 8.50
C ARG A 67 -16.35 15.80 7.20
N ASN A 68 -16.79 15.19 6.10
CA ASN A 68 -16.22 15.34 4.76
C ASN A 68 -17.04 16.26 3.84
N ARG A 69 -18.16 16.80 4.33
CA ARG A 69 -19.03 17.67 3.55
C ARG A 69 -18.28 18.93 3.06
N GLY A 70 -18.40 19.19 1.78
CA GLY A 70 -17.75 20.34 1.13
C GLY A 70 -16.26 20.18 0.83
N LYS A 71 -15.68 19.01 1.17
CA LYS A 71 -14.31 18.66 0.77
C LYS A 71 -14.31 17.99 -0.61
N ASN A 72 -13.17 18.04 -1.29
CA ASN A 72 -12.97 17.21 -2.49
C ASN A 72 -13.02 15.73 -2.12
N VAL A 73 -13.66 14.93 -2.97
CA VAL A 73 -13.74 13.47 -2.78
C VAL A 73 -12.51 12.84 -3.46
N ASP A 74 -11.39 12.89 -2.77
CA ASP A 74 -10.08 12.39 -3.19
C ASP A 74 -9.38 11.62 -2.04
N ASP A 75 -8.16 11.15 -2.28
CA ASP A 75 -7.41 10.30 -1.34
C ASP A 75 -7.16 10.98 0.02
N MET A 76 -7.15 12.31 0.11
CA MET A 76 -6.95 13.03 1.38
C MET A 76 -8.09 12.79 2.38
N LEU A 77 -9.28 12.39 1.91
CA LEU A 77 -10.36 12.01 2.81
C LEU A 77 -10.04 10.77 3.65
N LEU A 78 -9.20 9.88 3.15
CA LEU A 78 -8.74 8.70 3.90
C LEU A 78 -7.99 9.07 5.19
N LEU A 79 -7.40 10.26 5.26
CA LEU A 79 -6.75 10.75 6.48
C LEU A 79 -7.75 11.02 7.60
N SER A 80 -8.93 11.53 7.30
CA SER A 80 -9.99 11.72 8.30
C SER A 80 -10.62 10.40 8.73
N GLU A 81 -10.71 9.43 7.83
CA GLU A 81 -11.15 8.07 8.18
C GLU A 81 -10.15 7.39 9.11
N MET A 82 -8.86 7.46 8.77
CA MET A 82 -7.79 6.94 9.61
C MET A 82 -7.78 7.60 11.00
N GLU A 83 -7.90 8.93 11.07
CA GLU A 83 -7.96 9.66 12.35
C GLU A 83 -9.14 9.18 13.22
N GLN A 84 -10.32 8.99 12.60
CA GLN A 84 -11.49 8.48 13.32
C GLN A 84 -11.30 7.04 13.78
N SER A 85 -10.72 6.19 12.92
CA SER A 85 -10.38 4.80 13.26
C SER A 85 -9.42 4.73 14.46
N LEU A 86 -8.36 5.54 14.45
CA LEU A 86 -7.41 5.63 15.56
C LEU A 86 -8.04 6.11 16.87
N LYS A 87 -9.05 6.98 16.80
CA LYS A 87 -9.84 7.43 17.98
C LYS A 87 -10.76 6.32 18.51
N ASN A 88 -11.34 5.55 17.61
CA ASN A 88 -12.22 4.43 17.96
C ASN A 88 -11.45 3.24 18.56
N HIS A 89 -10.17 3.09 18.21
CA HIS A 89 -9.30 2.02 18.67
C HIS A 89 -8.04 2.58 19.38
N PRO A 90 -8.20 3.24 20.55
CA PRO A 90 -7.08 3.87 21.24
C PRO A 90 -6.13 2.86 21.89
N GLN A 91 -6.54 1.61 22.01
CA GLN A 91 -5.81 0.51 22.63
C GLN A 91 -5.89 -0.75 21.76
N GLY A 92 -4.94 -1.67 21.97
CA GLY A 92 -4.93 -2.97 21.29
C GLY A 92 -4.13 -2.97 19.99
N LYS A 93 -4.34 -4.01 19.20
CA LYS A 93 -3.72 -4.21 17.89
C LYS A 93 -4.72 -3.84 16.82
N HIS A 94 -4.32 -3.01 15.87
CA HIS A 94 -5.22 -2.51 14.85
C HIS A 94 -4.55 -2.52 13.47
N LEU A 95 -5.28 -3.01 12.46
CA LEU A 95 -4.90 -2.96 11.06
C LEU A 95 -5.76 -1.91 10.35
N ILE A 96 -5.14 -0.91 9.72
CA ILE A 96 -5.83 0.03 8.86
C ILE A 96 -5.28 -0.13 7.46
N VAL A 97 -6.15 -0.36 6.49
CA VAL A 97 -5.81 -0.39 5.07
C VAL A 97 -6.45 0.82 4.38
N LEU A 98 -5.61 1.64 3.78
CA LEU A 98 -6.00 2.82 3.00
C LEU A 98 -5.77 2.53 1.52
N HIS A 99 -6.83 2.21 0.79
CA HIS A 99 -6.74 1.93 -0.64
C HIS A 99 -7.00 3.21 -1.45
N THR A 100 -5.93 3.86 -1.85
CA THR A 100 -5.95 5.12 -2.60
C THR A 100 -6.36 4.91 -4.06
N LYS A 101 -6.81 5.97 -4.72
CA LYS A 101 -6.87 6.05 -6.19
C LYS A 101 -5.49 6.30 -6.78
N GLY A 102 -4.66 7.00 -6.04
CA GLY A 102 -3.26 7.28 -6.41
C GLY A 102 -3.13 8.03 -7.73
N SER A 103 -2.01 7.78 -8.41
CA SER A 103 -1.68 8.38 -9.70
C SER A 103 -2.28 7.60 -10.88
N HIS A 104 -3.52 7.15 -10.77
CA HIS A 104 -4.23 6.49 -11.86
C HIS A 104 -4.48 7.46 -13.02
N TYR A 105 -4.52 6.98 -14.27
CA TYR A 105 -4.69 7.80 -15.46
C TYR A 105 -5.81 8.85 -15.33
N SER A 106 -5.78 9.88 -16.19
CA SER A 106 -6.43 11.18 -15.99
C SER A 106 -5.83 11.89 -14.77
N TYR A 107 -4.50 11.98 -14.76
CA TYR A 107 -3.68 12.43 -13.63
C TYR A 107 -4.12 13.78 -13.07
N TYR A 108 -4.54 14.74 -13.94
CA TYR A 108 -5.02 16.07 -13.51
C TYR A 108 -6.23 16.02 -12.55
N GLN A 109 -6.92 14.88 -12.46
CA GLN A 109 -8.03 14.64 -11.54
C GLN A 109 -7.56 14.03 -10.19
N ARG A 110 -6.28 13.75 -10.03
CA ARG A 110 -5.74 13.04 -8.87
C ARG A 110 -5.17 13.97 -7.81
N TYR A 111 -5.15 15.28 -8.06
CA TYR A 111 -4.65 16.28 -7.13
C TYR A 111 -5.48 17.57 -7.24
N THR A 112 -5.40 18.41 -6.21
CA THR A 112 -6.04 19.72 -6.18
C THR A 112 -5.16 20.76 -6.87
N ARG A 113 -5.74 21.88 -7.32
CA ARG A 113 -5.02 22.89 -8.14
C ARG A 113 -3.80 23.49 -7.46
N ASP A 114 -3.78 23.57 -6.16
CA ASP A 114 -2.64 24.01 -5.35
C ASP A 114 -1.43 23.05 -5.45
N PHE A 115 -1.62 21.84 -5.92
CA PHE A 115 -0.58 20.86 -6.22
C PHE A 115 -0.09 20.88 -7.68
N ALA A 116 -0.63 21.74 -8.53
CA ALA A 116 -0.19 21.89 -9.91
C ALA A 116 1.15 22.67 -9.99
N LYS A 117 2.22 22.05 -9.51
CA LYS A 117 3.56 22.62 -9.44
C LYS A 117 4.24 22.67 -10.82
N TRP A 118 4.06 21.62 -11.61
CA TRP A 118 4.62 21.53 -12.97
C TRP A 118 3.53 21.85 -13.99
N THR A 119 3.77 22.91 -14.77
CA THR A 119 2.82 23.43 -15.77
C THR A 119 3.53 23.76 -17.10
N PRO A 120 2.83 23.77 -18.25
CA PRO A 120 1.44 23.38 -18.43
C PRO A 120 1.25 21.90 -18.15
N GLU A 121 0.04 21.52 -17.72
CA GLU A 121 -0.34 20.13 -17.43
C GLU A 121 -1.39 19.63 -18.43
N CYS A 122 -1.42 18.32 -18.65
CA CYS A 122 -2.43 17.68 -19.46
C CYS A 122 -3.77 17.71 -18.74
N VAL A 123 -4.71 18.51 -19.23
CA VAL A 123 -6.10 18.60 -18.74
C VAL A 123 -7.05 18.03 -19.79
N GLY A 124 -7.86 17.04 -19.42
CA GLY A 124 -8.82 16.41 -20.31
C GLY A 124 -8.34 15.11 -20.94
N ILE A 125 -8.63 14.91 -22.23
CA ILE A 125 -8.31 13.67 -22.93
C ILE A 125 -6.86 13.69 -23.41
N ASN A 126 -6.05 12.73 -23.00
CA ASN A 126 -4.60 12.62 -23.25
C ASN A 126 -4.18 12.74 -24.72
N LYS A 127 -5.08 12.47 -25.68
CA LYS A 127 -4.77 12.48 -27.12
C LYS A 127 -4.34 13.86 -27.66
N ASN A 128 -4.67 14.93 -26.96
CA ASN A 128 -4.39 16.31 -27.38
C ASN A 128 -3.27 16.97 -26.56
N CYS A 129 -2.66 16.23 -25.66
CA CYS A 129 -1.58 16.75 -24.81
C CYS A 129 -0.22 16.37 -25.37
N SER A 130 0.75 17.25 -25.22
CA SER A 130 2.16 16.89 -25.43
C SER A 130 2.63 15.90 -24.36
N LYS A 131 3.69 15.17 -24.67
CA LYS A 131 4.31 14.25 -23.70
C LYS A 131 4.73 14.98 -22.40
N GLN A 132 5.24 16.21 -22.52
CA GLN A 132 5.67 16.97 -21.35
C GLN A 132 4.48 17.39 -20.47
N GLU A 133 3.36 17.80 -21.05
CA GLU A 133 2.13 18.12 -20.29
C GLU A 133 1.62 16.89 -19.54
N LEU A 134 1.70 15.71 -20.16
CA LEU A 134 1.31 14.46 -19.53
C LEU A 134 2.24 14.11 -18.34
N ILE A 135 3.56 14.25 -18.53
CA ILE A 135 4.55 14.07 -17.46
C ILE A 135 4.29 15.06 -16.32
N ASN A 136 4.08 16.34 -16.63
CA ASN A 136 3.78 17.34 -15.60
C ASN A 136 2.54 16.98 -14.77
N ALA A 137 1.47 16.53 -15.41
CA ALA A 137 0.26 16.10 -14.71
C ALA A 137 0.52 14.85 -13.83
N TYR A 138 1.33 13.90 -14.33
CA TYR A 138 1.74 12.72 -13.56
C TYR A 138 2.59 13.09 -12.35
N ASP A 139 3.60 13.93 -12.52
CA ASP A 139 4.49 14.36 -11.44
C ASP A 139 3.72 15.14 -10.34
N ASN A 140 2.74 15.98 -10.73
CA ASN A 140 1.84 16.63 -9.79
C ASN A 140 1.03 15.60 -8.98
N SER A 141 0.55 14.53 -9.61
CA SER A 141 -0.18 13.45 -8.94
C SER A 141 0.72 12.65 -7.98
N ILE A 142 1.98 12.42 -8.34
CA ILE A 142 2.98 11.79 -7.45
C ILE A 142 3.27 12.68 -6.23
N LEU A 143 3.42 14.00 -6.42
CA LEU A 143 3.58 14.95 -5.32
C LEU A 143 2.40 14.90 -4.33
N TYR A 144 1.19 14.71 -4.85
CA TYR A 144 -0.01 14.56 -4.03
C TYR A 144 0.00 13.27 -3.21
N VAL A 145 0.38 12.13 -3.82
CA VAL A 145 0.55 10.85 -3.13
C VAL A 145 1.64 10.93 -2.07
N ASP A 146 2.78 11.55 -2.37
CA ASP A 146 3.87 11.75 -1.40
C ASP A 146 3.40 12.56 -0.18
N THR A 147 2.65 13.64 -0.42
CA THR A 147 2.04 14.44 0.65
C THR A 147 1.04 13.63 1.47
N PHE A 148 0.23 12.80 0.83
CA PHE A 148 -0.70 11.90 1.52
C PHE A 148 0.06 10.95 2.45
N LEU A 149 1.10 10.27 1.96
CA LEU A 149 1.93 9.35 2.75
C LEU A 149 2.62 10.05 3.92
N SER A 150 3.14 11.26 3.70
CA SER A 150 3.72 12.07 4.77
C SER A 150 2.70 12.34 5.89
N ARG A 151 1.47 12.72 5.55
CA ARG A 151 0.40 12.96 6.52
C ARG A 151 -0.07 11.69 7.23
N VAL A 152 -0.05 10.53 6.56
CA VAL A 152 -0.30 9.22 7.21
C VAL A 152 0.76 8.96 8.27
N ILE A 153 2.04 9.16 7.93
CA ILE A 153 3.16 8.99 8.86
C ILE A 153 3.02 9.95 10.06
N ASP A 154 2.67 11.22 9.80
CA ASP A 154 2.53 12.23 10.85
C ASP A 154 1.47 11.85 11.91
N GLN A 155 0.35 11.26 11.49
CA GLN A 155 -0.67 10.76 12.43
C GLN A 155 -0.20 9.58 13.30
N LEU A 156 0.88 8.92 12.91
CA LEU A 156 1.39 7.70 13.56
C LEU A 156 2.70 7.91 14.34
N ARG A 157 3.33 9.09 14.27
CA ARG A 157 4.64 9.33 14.92
C ARG A 157 4.65 8.98 16.40
N ASP A 158 3.57 9.30 17.10
CA ASP A 158 3.41 9.06 18.54
C ASP A 158 2.81 7.69 18.90
N LYS A 159 2.69 6.80 17.95
CA LYS A 159 2.10 5.47 18.14
C LYS A 159 3.14 4.38 17.88
N LYS A 160 2.94 3.18 18.42
CA LYS A 160 3.71 1.99 18.01
C LYS A 160 3.17 1.50 16.67
N ALA A 161 3.75 1.95 15.57
CA ALA A 161 3.19 1.75 14.24
C ALA A 161 4.22 1.32 13.18
N ILE A 162 3.73 0.55 12.22
CA ILE A 162 4.39 0.22 10.95
C ILE A 162 3.50 0.76 9.83
N VAL A 163 4.08 1.42 8.85
CA VAL A 163 3.44 1.77 7.58
C VAL A 163 4.12 0.98 6.47
N ILE A 164 3.32 0.29 5.66
CA ILE A 164 3.77 -0.37 4.43
C ILE A 164 2.96 0.22 3.28
N TYR A 165 3.64 0.82 2.33
CA TYR A 165 3.06 1.31 1.09
C TYR A 165 3.61 0.51 -0.08
N ALA A 166 2.73 0.11 -0.98
CA ALA A 166 3.07 -0.47 -2.26
C ALA A 166 2.05 -0.04 -3.31
N ALA A 167 2.51 0.49 -4.45
CA ALA A 167 1.62 0.66 -5.59
C ALA A 167 1.31 -0.72 -6.20
N ASP A 168 0.10 -0.93 -6.70
CA ASP A 168 -0.33 -2.21 -7.28
C ASP A 168 0.23 -2.46 -8.68
N HIS A 169 0.47 -1.40 -9.46
CA HIS A 169 1.15 -1.40 -10.75
C HIS A 169 1.84 -0.06 -11.01
N GLY A 170 2.72 -0.03 -11.98
CA GLY A 170 3.29 1.19 -12.52
C GLY A 170 2.57 1.65 -13.78
N GLU A 171 3.06 2.73 -14.38
CA GLU A 171 2.50 3.34 -15.57
C GLU A 171 3.57 3.62 -16.62
N SER A 172 3.23 3.44 -17.92
CA SER A 172 4.05 3.82 -19.04
C SER A 172 3.57 5.14 -19.64
N ILE A 173 4.35 6.19 -19.51
CA ILE A 173 4.03 7.49 -20.06
C ILE A 173 4.71 7.64 -21.42
N ASN A 174 4.19 6.94 -22.42
CA ASN A 174 4.66 7.07 -23.79
C ASN A 174 3.49 6.98 -24.80
N GLU A 175 3.72 7.47 -26.03
CA GLU A 175 2.68 7.60 -27.05
C GLU A 175 2.27 6.28 -27.71
N LYS A 176 3.05 5.22 -27.54
CA LYS A 176 2.92 3.97 -28.29
C LYS A 176 2.25 2.85 -27.51
N GLU A 177 2.12 2.99 -26.22
CA GLU A 177 1.70 1.91 -25.33
C GLU A 177 0.53 2.36 -24.43
N HIS A 178 -0.25 1.40 -23.98
CA HIS A 178 -1.24 1.64 -22.95
C HIS A 178 -0.54 2.10 -21.67
N LEU A 179 -1.13 3.05 -20.95
CA LEU A 179 -0.59 3.58 -19.70
C LEU A 179 -0.33 2.44 -18.69
N HIS A 180 -1.27 1.50 -18.58
CA HIS A 180 -1.16 0.25 -17.81
C HIS A 180 -2.06 -0.83 -18.42
N GLY A 181 -1.99 -2.07 -17.88
CA GLY A 181 -2.83 -3.16 -18.35
C GLY A 181 -2.40 -3.80 -19.67
N THR A 182 -1.21 -3.47 -20.17
CA THR A 182 -0.61 -4.16 -21.34
C THR A 182 -0.43 -5.64 -21.00
N PRO A 183 -0.75 -6.58 -21.94
CA PRO A 183 -0.51 -8.00 -21.71
C PRO A 183 0.94 -8.26 -21.26
N ARG A 184 1.11 -9.06 -20.22
CA ARG A 184 2.40 -9.24 -19.50
C ARG A 184 3.61 -9.48 -20.41
N LYS A 185 3.42 -10.21 -21.54
CA LYS A 185 4.51 -10.51 -22.48
C LYS A 185 4.96 -9.31 -23.31
N LEU A 186 4.14 -8.27 -23.40
CA LEU A 186 4.36 -7.07 -24.21
C LEU A 186 4.55 -5.82 -23.34
N ALA A 187 4.21 -5.91 -22.08
CA ALA A 187 4.23 -4.77 -21.19
C ALA A 187 5.66 -4.34 -20.84
N PRO A 188 5.94 -3.04 -20.91
CA PRO A 188 7.24 -2.51 -20.56
C PRO A 188 7.51 -2.60 -19.04
N PRO A 189 8.79 -2.61 -18.64
CA PRO A 189 9.18 -2.77 -17.24
C PRO A 189 8.55 -1.75 -16.29
N GLU A 190 8.26 -0.54 -16.76
CA GLU A 190 7.66 0.56 -15.99
C GLU A 190 6.30 0.18 -15.41
N GLN A 191 5.54 -0.69 -16.07
CA GLN A 191 4.25 -1.17 -15.57
C GLN A 191 4.36 -2.18 -14.42
N PHE A 192 5.55 -2.75 -14.18
CA PHE A 192 5.81 -3.74 -13.13
C PHE A 192 6.72 -3.24 -12.01
N ARG A 193 7.51 -2.19 -12.27
CA ARG A 193 8.41 -1.60 -11.29
C ARG A 193 7.67 -0.54 -10.51
N VAL A 194 7.39 -0.84 -9.26
CA VAL A 194 6.61 0.03 -8.37
C VAL A 194 7.41 0.42 -7.14
N PRO A 195 7.16 1.60 -6.56
CA PRO A 195 7.73 1.95 -5.28
C PRO A 195 7.11 1.09 -4.17
N MET A 196 7.96 0.64 -3.24
CA MET A 196 7.56 0.06 -1.97
C MET A 196 8.25 0.84 -0.86
N ILE A 197 7.48 1.31 0.11
CA ILE A 197 7.98 2.10 1.24
C ILE A 197 7.59 1.41 2.53
N MET A 198 8.55 1.28 3.45
CA MET A 198 8.28 0.82 4.81
C MET A 198 8.81 1.86 5.80
N TRP A 199 7.95 2.26 6.72
CA TRP A 199 8.28 3.16 7.81
C TRP A 199 7.85 2.53 9.14
N MET A 200 8.65 2.75 10.18
CA MET A 200 8.36 2.33 11.55
C MET A 200 8.57 3.51 12.48
N SER A 201 7.63 3.70 13.40
CA SER A 201 7.72 4.79 14.38
C SER A 201 8.84 4.58 15.40
N ASP A 202 9.36 5.67 15.97
CA ASP A 202 10.37 5.60 17.02
C ASP A 202 9.88 4.76 18.21
N LYS A 203 8.62 4.92 18.62
CA LYS A 203 8.01 4.11 19.68
C LYS A 203 7.95 2.61 19.36
N TYR A 204 7.80 2.24 18.09
CA TYR A 204 7.88 0.83 17.66
C TYR A 204 9.31 0.31 17.76
N LEU A 205 10.27 1.18 17.44
CA LEU A 205 11.71 0.87 17.42
C LEU A 205 12.37 0.97 18.82
N GLU A 206 11.66 1.37 19.86
CA GLU A 206 12.13 1.22 21.25
C GLU A 206 12.41 -0.24 21.61
N ASN A 207 11.78 -1.20 20.95
CA ASN A 207 12.09 -2.61 21.08
C ASN A 207 13.38 -2.94 20.31
N PRO A 208 14.45 -3.43 20.99
CA PRO A 208 15.76 -3.66 20.36
C PRO A 208 15.72 -4.65 19.18
N ASP A 209 14.84 -5.66 19.22
CA ASP A 209 14.73 -6.63 18.13
C ASP A 209 14.06 -6.01 16.91
N LYS A 210 13.09 -5.11 17.12
CA LYS A 210 12.47 -4.34 16.04
C LYS A 210 13.42 -3.32 15.44
N ALA A 211 14.26 -2.70 16.25
CA ALA A 211 15.31 -1.80 15.78
C ALA A 211 16.35 -2.54 14.90
N LYS A 212 16.81 -3.72 15.32
CA LYS A 212 17.72 -4.58 14.52
C LYS A 212 17.07 -4.98 13.19
N MET A 213 15.81 -5.42 13.22
CA MET A 213 15.04 -5.77 12.05
C MET A 213 14.92 -4.60 11.07
N PHE A 214 14.62 -3.40 11.55
CA PHE A 214 14.51 -2.21 10.71
C PHE A 214 15.86 -1.78 10.13
N ALA A 215 16.95 -1.89 10.90
CA ALA A 215 18.30 -1.64 10.38
C ALA A 215 18.65 -2.61 9.24
N HIS A 216 18.29 -3.88 9.36
CA HIS A 216 18.46 -4.88 8.30
C HIS A 216 17.64 -4.51 7.04
N LEU A 217 16.38 -4.09 7.20
CA LEU A 217 15.54 -3.62 6.07
C LEU A 217 16.17 -2.42 5.36
N LYS A 218 16.71 -1.44 6.09
CA LYS A 218 17.42 -0.28 5.51
C LYS A 218 18.60 -0.74 4.66
N GLN A 219 19.45 -1.62 5.20
CA GLN A 219 20.59 -2.18 4.47
C GLN A 219 20.16 -2.87 3.17
N GLN A 220 19.08 -3.64 3.21
CA GLN A 220 18.55 -4.31 2.02
C GLN A 220 18.00 -3.31 0.98
N ALA A 221 17.38 -2.23 1.43
CA ALA A 221 16.91 -1.17 0.55
C ALA A 221 18.08 -0.43 -0.13
N GLU A 222 19.16 -0.14 0.60
CA GLU A 222 20.38 0.48 0.05
C GLU A 222 21.01 -0.34 -1.06
N ILE A 223 21.10 -1.65 -0.91
CA ILE A 223 21.62 -2.57 -1.93
C ILE A 223 20.56 -3.00 -2.96
N LYS A 224 19.36 -2.41 -2.90
CA LYS A 224 18.25 -2.60 -3.86
C LYS A 224 17.84 -4.05 -4.06
N VAL A 225 17.72 -4.82 -2.98
CA VAL A 225 17.22 -6.20 -3.05
C VAL A 225 15.83 -6.20 -3.70
N PRO A 226 15.61 -6.93 -4.81
CA PRO A 226 14.30 -6.99 -5.46
C PRO A 226 13.23 -7.57 -4.52
N ARG A 227 12.04 -6.96 -4.54
CA ARG A 227 10.88 -7.36 -3.75
C ARG A 227 9.67 -7.57 -4.65
N ARG A 228 8.74 -8.44 -4.22
CA ARG A 228 7.54 -8.78 -5.01
C ARG A 228 6.28 -8.63 -4.16
N HIS A 229 5.17 -8.27 -4.80
CA HIS A 229 3.87 -8.16 -4.12
C HIS A 229 3.45 -9.44 -3.39
N VAL A 230 3.74 -10.61 -3.98
CA VAL A 230 3.41 -11.91 -3.38
C VAL A 230 4.13 -12.19 -2.05
N GLU A 231 5.14 -11.41 -1.71
CA GLU A 231 5.89 -11.50 -0.46
C GLU A 231 5.26 -10.66 0.67
N LEU A 232 4.30 -9.78 0.35
CA LEU A 232 3.75 -8.81 1.30
C LEU A 232 3.01 -9.47 2.46
N TYR A 233 2.22 -10.52 2.21
CA TYR A 233 1.55 -11.26 3.28
C TYR A 233 2.55 -11.77 4.32
N ASP A 234 3.56 -12.50 3.87
CA ASP A 234 4.61 -13.09 4.74
C ASP A 234 5.41 -12.00 5.46
N THR A 235 5.67 -10.89 4.75
CA THR A 235 6.37 -9.72 5.31
C THR A 235 5.55 -9.03 6.40
N ILE A 236 4.25 -8.80 6.18
CA ILE A 236 3.36 -8.20 7.21
C ILE A 236 3.40 -9.05 8.47
N MET A 237 3.19 -10.36 8.32
CA MET A 237 3.19 -11.29 9.46
C MET A 237 4.54 -11.32 10.17
N GLY A 238 5.62 -11.43 9.43
CA GLY A 238 6.98 -11.50 9.98
C GLY A 238 7.43 -10.20 10.65
N CYS A 239 7.14 -9.04 10.06
CA CYS A 239 7.46 -7.74 10.67
C CYS A 239 6.72 -7.51 11.99
N LEU A 240 5.50 -8.04 12.12
CA LEU A 240 4.77 -8.06 13.38
C LEU A 240 5.36 -9.03 14.41
N GLY A 241 6.23 -9.95 13.98
CA GLY A 241 6.92 -10.93 14.83
C GLY A 241 6.20 -12.27 14.92
N TYR A 242 5.27 -12.55 14.01
CA TYR A 242 4.63 -13.87 13.93
C TYR A 242 5.45 -14.84 13.12
N THR A 243 5.44 -16.09 13.56
CA THR A 243 6.04 -17.25 12.88
C THR A 243 4.98 -18.33 12.74
N SER A 244 5.16 -19.24 11.80
CA SER A 244 4.24 -20.36 11.60
C SER A 244 5.02 -21.67 11.45
N PRO A 245 5.06 -22.53 12.48
CA PRO A 245 5.75 -23.81 12.41
C PRO A 245 5.16 -24.75 11.34
N ASN A 246 3.91 -24.54 10.94
CA ASN A 246 3.20 -25.35 9.96
C ASN A 246 3.22 -24.77 8.53
N GLY A 247 4.12 -23.84 8.23
CA GLY A 247 4.31 -23.29 6.88
C GLY A 247 3.22 -22.29 6.43
N GLY A 248 2.45 -21.72 7.36
CA GLY A 248 1.48 -20.66 7.05
C GLY A 248 2.13 -19.32 6.72
N ILE A 249 3.42 -19.15 7.03
CA ILE A 249 4.27 -18.02 6.67
C ILE A 249 5.51 -18.61 5.96
N ASN A 250 5.82 -18.10 4.77
CA ASN A 250 7.05 -18.43 4.07
C ASN A 250 8.17 -17.48 4.54
N GLU A 251 9.06 -18.00 5.37
CA GLU A 251 10.17 -17.23 5.93
C GLU A 251 11.13 -16.66 4.87
N ASN A 252 11.19 -17.24 3.67
CA ASN A 252 12.00 -16.71 2.56
C ASN A 252 11.39 -15.44 1.94
N ASN A 253 10.09 -15.23 2.11
CA ASN A 253 9.36 -14.05 1.64
C ASN A 253 9.29 -12.95 2.71
N ASN A 254 9.72 -13.24 3.94
CA ASN A 254 9.67 -12.31 5.06
C ASN A 254 10.86 -11.35 5.02
N TRP A 255 10.65 -10.12 4.57
CA TRP A 255 11.71 -9.08 4.49
C TRP A 255 12.28 -8.69 5.86
N CYS A 256 11.50 -8.89 6.91
CA CYS A 256 11.89 -8.60 8.29
C CYS A 256 12.71 -9.71 8.95
N LYS A 257 12.91 -10.84 8.26
CA LYS A 257 13.74 -11.93 8.78
C LYS A 257 15.20 -11.52 8.85
N LEU A 258 15.77 -11.60 10.04
CA LEU A 258 17.20 -11.42 10.23
C LEU A 258 17.97 -12.64 9.68
N PRO A 259 19.18 -12.45 9.16
CA PRO A 259 20.04 -13.56 8.77
C PRO A 259 20.36 -14.44 9.99
N ASP A 260 20.38 -15.75 9.80
CA ASP A 260 20.73 -16.70 10.85
C ASP A 260 22.19 -16.47 11.30
N ASN A 261 22.40 -16.23 12.59
CA ASN A 261 23.74 -16.03 13.16
C ASN A 261 24.66 -17.28 13.10
N THR A 262 24.17 -18.40 12.60
CA THR A 262 24.90 -19.67 12.53
C THR A 262 25.94 -19.72 11.40
N ALA A 263 25.93 -18.79 10.44
CA ALA A 263 26.89 -18.80 9.34
C ALA A 263 28.26 -18.15 9.64
N LYS A 264 28.48 -17.57 10.84
CA LYS A 264 29.76 -16.94 11.22
C LYS A 264 30.68 -17.82 12.10
N ALA A 265 30.29 -19.06 12.39
CA ALA A 265 31.13 -19.98 13.21
C ALA A 265 31.89 -21.03 12.39
N ALA A 266 31.93 -20.90 11.06
CA ALA A 266 32.61 -21.83 10.15
C ALA A 266 33.47 -21.10 9.12
N GLN A 267 34.32 -20.17 9.58
CA GLN A 267 35.48 -19.68 8.81
C GLN A 267 36.70 -19.55 9.75
#